data_08d6c631d290b7f96ec0bbc04edbf910
#
_entry.id   08d6c631d290b7f96ec0bbc04edbf910
#
_cell.length_a   1.000
_cell.length_b   1.000
_cell.length_c   1.000
_cell.angle_alpha   90.00
_cell.angle_beta   90.00
_cell.angle_gamma   90.00
#
_symmetry.space_group_name_H-M   'P 1'
#
loop_
_entity.id
_entity.type
_entity.pdbx_description
1 polymer ?
#
loop_
_entity_poly.entity_id
_entity_poly.type
_entity_poly.pdbx_seq_one_letter_code
_entity_poly.pdbx_strand_id
1 'polypeptide(L)'
;MRHTLPKNPQFYVTAPQDCPYLEKQVERKLFTALYGNNSRRLNNTLSKQGFRRSQNVLYRPSCSNCNACMSARIPSEEFQQSKSQKRIRIRNKDVTRVVNPPLATDPQYDLFKRYINTRHPNGGMSDMAVSYTHLTLPTNREV
;
A
#
# COMPACT_ATOMS: atom_id res chain seq x y z
N MET A 1 34.40 -1.33 0.86
CA MET A 1 33.76 -1.18 -0.48
C MET A 1 32.54 -0.29 -0.30
N ARG A 2 32.48 0.84 -0.98
CA ARG A 2 31.28 1.71 -0.98
C ARG A 2 30.30 1.15 -2.01
N HIS A 3 29.24 0.49 -1.58
CA HIS A 3 28.16 0.10 -2.46
C HIS A 3 27.40 1.34 -2.91
N THR A 4 27.68 1.83 -4.10
CA THR A 4 26.89 2.90 -4.73
C THR A 4 25.56 2.29 -5.19
N LEU A 5 24.45 2.82 -4.66
CA LEU A 5 23.12 2.45 -5.12
C LEU A 5 22.98 2.72 -6.62
N PRO A 6 22.35 1.84 -7.39
CA PRO A 6 22.16 2.05 -8.82
C PRO A 6 21.40 3.35 -9.07
N LYS A 7 21.89 4.15 -10.03
CA LYS A 7 21.29 5.44 -10.41
C LYS A 7 19.88 5.29 -11.01
N ASN A 8 19.60 4.14 -11.63
CA ASN A 8 18.32 3.82 -12.26
C ASN A 8 17.54 2.82 -11.41
N PRO A 9 16.20 2.92 -11.37
CA PRO A 9 15.37 1.95 -10.68
C PRO A 9 15.54 0.57 -11.31
N GLN A 10 15.77 -0.44 -10.47
CA GLN A 10 15.84 -1.82 -10.92
C GLN A 10 14.50 -2.50 -10.72
N PHE A 11 14.06 -3.24 -11.71
CA PHE A 11 12.81 -3.96 -11.68
C PHE A 11 13.07 -5.46 -11.58
N TYR A 12 12.24 -6.10 -10.78
CA TYR A 12 12.30 -7.54 -10.52
C TYR A 12 10.92 -8.14 -10.72
N VAL A 13 10.89 -9.44 -11.00
CA VAL A 13 9.63 -10.21 -11.10
C VAL A 13 9.64 -11.27 -10.00
N THR A 14 8.51 -11.43 -9.31
CA THR A 14 8.38 -12.47 -8.29
C THR A 14 8.40 -13.87 -8.92
N ALA A 15 8.75 -14.87 -8.12
CA ALA A 15 8.47 -16.26 -8.47
C ALA A 15 6.94 -16.45 -8.72
N PRO A 16 6.56 -17.44 -9.52
CA PRO A 16 5.14 -17.78 -9.70
C PRO A 16 4.52 -18.17 -8.36
N GLN A 17 3.30 -17.67 -8.11
CA GLN A 17 2.50 -18.00 -6.92
C GLN A 17 1.05 -18.20 -7.33
N ASP A 18 0.27 -18.91 -6.53
CA ASP A 18 -1.15 -19.06 -6.78
C ASP A 18 -1.84 -17.69 -6.74
N CYS A 19 -2.73 -17.44 -7.69
CA CYS A 19 -3.45 -16.18 -7.77
C CYS A 19 -4.49 -16.12 -6.63
N PRO A 20 -4.49 -15.07 -5.78
CA PRO A 20 -5.45 -14.96 -4.67
C PRO A 20 -6.86 -14.57 -5.12
N TYR A 21 -7.06 -14.26 -6.40
CA TYR A 21 -8.34 -13.78 -6.93
C TYR A 21 -9.02 -14.76 -7.88
N LEU A 22 -8.24 -15.53 -8.62
CA LEU A 22 -8.75 -16.45 -9.64
C LEU A 22 -8.18 -17.84 -9.38
N GLU A 23 -9.06 -18.81 -9.22
CA GLU A 23 -8.68 -20.19 -9.01
C GLU A 23 -7.90 -20.74 -10.22
N LYS A 24 -6.92 -21.60 -9.92
CA LYS A 24 -6.08 -22.27 -10.93
C LYS A 24 -5.28 -21.31 -11.83
N GLN A 25 -5.14 -20.05 -11.45
CA GLN A 25 -4.30 -19.08 -12.12
C GLN A 25 -3.02 -18.83 -11.32
N VAL A 26 -1.97 -18.45 -12.03
CA VAL A 26 -0.66 -18.13 -11.45
C VAL A 26 -0.44 -16.64 -11.53
N GLU A 27 -0.11 -16.01 -10.40
CA GLU A 27 0.29 -14.60 -10.37
C GLU A 27 1.80 -14.44 -10.40
N ARG A 28 2.23 -13.36 -11.04
CA ARG A 28 3.56 -12.75 -10.91
C ARG A 28 3.41 -11.25 -10.73
N LYS A 29 4.32 -10.65 -9.99
CA LYS A 29 4.36 -9.21 -9.77
C LYS A 29 5.68 -8.64 -10.27
N LEU A 30 5.61 -7.63 -11.10
CA LEU A 30 6.74 -6.76 -11.40
C LEU A 30 6.85 -5.76 -10.25
N PHE A 31 8.04 -5.63 -9.66
CA PHE A 31 8.24 -4.73 -8.53
C PHE A 31 9.60 -4.02 -8.60
N THR A 32 9.66 -2.87 -7.93
CA THR A 32 10.89 -2.09 -7.71
C THR A 32 10.86 -1.50 -6.31
N ALA A 33 12.03 -1.28 -5.75
CA ALA A 33 12.16 -0.69 -4.44
C ALA A 33 12.31 0.85 -4.52
N LEU A 34 11.77 1.53 -3.53
CA LEU A 34 11.85 2.98 -3.37
C LEU A 34 13.03 3.31 -2.44
N TYR A 35 14.13 3.78 -3.02
CA TYR A 35 15.31 4.22 -2.29
C TYR A 35 15.79 5.59 -2.73
N GLY A 36 16.39 6.32 -1.78
CA GLY A 36 17.09 7.58 -2.04
C GLY A 36 16.19 8.75 -2.41
N ASN A 37 16.83 9.82 -2.85
CA ASN A 37 16.20 11.13 -3.07
C ASN A 37 15.17 11.15 -4.22
N ASN A 38 15.24 10.20 -5.13
CA ASN A 38 14.33 10.11 -6.29
C ASN A 38 13.05 9.30 -6.00
N SER A 39 12.89 8.77 -4.79
CA SER A 39 11.75 7.88 -4.43
C SER A 39 10.40 8.53 -4.69
N ARG A 40 10.24 9.81 -4.36
CA ARG A 40 8.99 10.55 -4.57
C ARG A 40 8.66 10.68 -6.07
N ARG A 41 9.63 11.06 -6.89
CA ARG A 41 9.46 11.18 -8.35
C ARG A 41 9.13 9.83 -8.98
N LEU A 42 9.85 8.79 -8.58
CA LEU A 42 9.62 7.43 -9.05
C LEU A 42 8.21 6.93 -8.68
N ASN A 43 7.79 7.13 -7.43
CA ASN A 43 6.44 6.80 -6.98
C ASN A 43 5.38 7.50 -7.84
N ASN A 44 5.49 8.81 -8.04
CA ASN A 44 4.52 9.58 -8.84
C ASN A 44 4.45 9.10 -10.29
N THR A 45 5.60 8.79 -10.89
CA THR A 45 5.67 8.32 -12.28
C THR A 45 5.05 6.93 -12.42
N LEU A 46 5.42 6.00 -11.55
CA LEU A 46 4.96 4.61 -11.64
C LEU A 46 3.51 4.44 -11.19
N SER A 47 3.01 5.26 -10.24
CA SER A 47 1.60 5.28 -9.88
C SER A 47 0.70 5.61 -11.07
N LYS A 48 1.14 6.52 -11.95
CA LYS A 48 0.43 6.83 -13.20
C LYS A 48 0.41 5.65 -14.19
N GLN A 49 1.35 4.71 -14.04
CA GLN A 49 1.47 3.50 -14.87
C GLN A 49 0.83 2.26 -14.21
N GLY A 50 -0.01 2.46 -13.18
CA GLY A 50 -0.75 1.38 -12.52
C GLY A 50 0.04 0.63 -11.45
N PHE A 51 1.22 1.10 -11.05
CA PHE A 51 1.92 0.54 -9.91
C PHE A 51 1.21 0.92 -8.61
N ARG A 52 1.14 -0.03 -7.68
CA ARG A 52 0.65 0.12 -6.32
C ARG A 52 1.84 0.17 -5.38
N ARG A 53 1.68 0.86 -4.26
CA ARG A 53 2.73 0.94 -3.23
C ARG A 53 2.39 0.09 -2.03
N SER A 54 3.38 -0.65 -1.55
CA SER A 54 3.37 -1.29 -0.24
C SER A 54 4.70 -0.98 0.44
N GLN A 55 4.68 -0.22 1.51
CA GLN A 55 5.89 0.25 2.22
C GLN A 55 6.89 0.95 1.26
N ASN A 56 8.08 0.39 1.11
CA ASN A 56 9.13 0.88 0.21
C ASN A 56 9.21 0.11 -1.11
N VAL A 57 8.12 -0.55 -1.51
CA VAL A 57 8.06 -1.32 -2.74
C VAL A 57 6.90 -0.82 -3.59
N LEU A 58 7.17 -0.58 -4.87
CA LEU A 58 6.16 -0.39 -5.90
C LEU A 58 6.00 -1.69 -6.69
N TYR A 59 4.78 -2.10 -6.94
CA TYR A 59 4.50 -3.33 -7.66
C TYR A 59 3.25 -3.22 -8.53
N ARG A 60 3.20 -4.03 -9.57
CA ARG A 60 1.98 -4.27 -10.35
C ARG A 60 1.92 -5.73 -10.79
N PRO A 61 0.72 -6.28 -11.06
CA PRO A 61 0.59 -7.60 -11.67
C PRO A 61 1.34 -7.67 -13.02
N SER A 62 1.99 -8.80 -13.28
CA SER A 62 2.72 -9.09 -14.52
C SER A 62 2.57 -10.57 -14.87
N CYS A 63 1.34 -11.02 -14.96
CA CYS A 63 0.99 -12.40 -15.25
C CYS A 63 1.08 -12.65 -16.77
N SER A 64 1.64 -13.79 -17.17
CA SER A 64 1.88 -14.10 -18.60
C SER A 64 0.58 -14.26 -19.39
N ASN A 65 -0.46 -14.84 -18.78
CA ASN A 65 -1.70 -15.23 -19.48
C ASN A 65 -2.96 -14.59 -18.86
N CYS A 66 -2.82 -13.48 -18.11
CA CYS A 66 -3.96 -12.86 -17.46
C CYS A 66 -3.80 -11.35 -17.34
N ASN A 67 -4.82 -10.60 -17.74
CA ASN A 67 -4.91 -9.13 -17.63
C ASN A 67 -6.11 -8.68 -16.78
N ALA A 68 -6.66 -9.55 -15.92
CA ALA A 68 -7.86 -9.25 -15.15
C ALA A 68 -7.65 -8.17 -14.07
N CYS A 69 -6.41 -7.98 -13.60
CA CYS A 69 -6.11 -6.99 -12.56
C CYS A 69 -5.95 -5.58 -13.14
N MET A 70 -6.97 -4.76 -13.01
CA MET A 70 -6.94 -3.36 -13.39
C MET A 70 -6.68 -2.48 -12.16
N SER A 71 -5.68 -1.60 -12.22
CA SER A 71 -5.44 -0.60 -11.19
C SER A 71 -6.33 0.62 -11.42
N ALA A 72 -7.09 1.01 -10.40
CA ALA A 72 -7.92 2.20 -10.42
C ALA A 72 -7.37 3.24 -9.42
N ARG A 73 -7.56 4.51 -9.74
CA ARG A 73 -7.27 5.63 -8.83
C ARG A 73 -8.37 6.67 -8.98
N ILE A 74 -8.57 7.42 -7.92
CA ILE A 74 -9.51 8.55 -7.89
C ILE A 74 -8.68 9.83 -7.80
N PRO A 75 -8.75 10.75 -8.77
CA PRO A 75 -8.17 12.08 -8.63
C PRO A 75 -8.84 12.80 -7.46
N SER A 76 -8.06 13.19 -6.44
CA SER A 76 -8.62 13.79 -5.22
C SER A 76 -9.30 15.14 -5.48
N GLU A 77 -8.80 15.89 -6.45
CA GLU A 77 -9.33 17.22 -6.84
C GLU A 77 -10.71 17.11 -7.52
N GLU A 78 -10.96 16.00 -8.22
CA GLU A 78 -12.21 15.76 -8.92
C GLU A 78 -13.21 14.93 -8.10
N PHE A 79 -12.80 14.49 -6.90
CA PHE A 79 -13.62 13.60 -6.09
C PHE A 79 -14.86 14.29 -5.56
N GLN A 80 -16.02 13.78 -5.94
CA GLN A 80 -17.31 14.19 -5.42
C GLN A 80 -17.94 13.08 -4.57
N GLN A 81 -18.30 13.43 -3.33
CA GLN A 81 -18.95 12.49 -2.43
C GLN A 81 -20.32 12.07 -2.95
N SER A 82 -20.58 10.78 -3.01
CA SER A 82 -21.90 10.22 -3.26
C SER A 82 -22.88 10.52 -2.11
N LYS A 83 -24.17 10.32 -2.35
CA LYS A 83 -25.20 10.48 -1.31
C LYS A 83 -24.96 9.58 -0.10
N SER A 84 -24.52 8.34 -0.31
CA SER A 84 -24.19 7.40 0.78
C SER A 84 -22.97 7.85 1.58
N GLN A 85 -21.92 8.32 0.92
CA GLN A 85 -20.72 8.84 1.59
C GLN A 85 -21.05 10.10 2.43
N LYS A 86 -21.87 11.01 1.90
CA LYS A 86 -22.35 12.17 2.67
C LYS A 86 -23.12 11.74 3.92
N ARG A 87 -24.01 10.74 3.82
CA ARG A 87 -24.75 10.19 4.99
C ARG A 87 -23.82 9.58 6.02
N ILE A 88 -22.81 8.79 5.58
CA ILE A 88 -21.81 8.22 6.49
C ILE A 88 -21.02 9.32 7.20
N ARG A 89 -20.60 10.35 6.49
CA ARG A 89 -19.88 11.49 7.08
C ARG A 89 -20.73 12.20 8.14
N ILE A 90 -22.01 12.42 7.87
CA ILE A 90 -22.93 13.06 8.84
C ILE A 90 -23.12 12.15 10.07
N ARG A 91 -23.25 10.84 9.89
CA ARG A 91 -23.41 9.88 10.99
C ARG A 91 -22.20 9.84 11.91
N ASN A 92 -21.01 10.08 11.38
CA ASN A 92 -19.74 10.07 12.11
C ASN A 92 -19.21 11.51 12.35
N LYS A 93 -20.11 12.48 12.52
CA LYS A 93 -19.71 13.88 12.76
C LYS A 93 -18.99 14.11 14.10
N ASP A 94 -19.18 13.20 15.04
CA ASP A 94 -18.54 13.15 16.35
C ASP A 94 -17.11 12.63 16.31
N VAL A 95 -16.70 11.95 15.22
CA VAL A 95 -15.34 11.45 15.04
C VAL A 95 -14.42 12.62 14.68
N THR A 96 -13.40 12.83 15.50
CA THR A 96 -12.35 13.82 15.26
C THR A 96 -11.12 13.17 14.62
N ARG A 97 -10.39 13.95 13.82
CA ARG A 97 -9.15 13.53 13.19
C ARG A 97 -8.01 14.43 13.65
N VAL A 98 -6.97 13.81 14.19
CA VAL A 98 -5.72 14.48 14.59
C VAL A 98 -4.57 13.95 13.76
N VAL A 99 -3.75 14.85 13.24
CA VAL A 99 -2.53 14.50 12.51
C VAL A 99 -1.37 14.52 13.50
N ASN A 100 -0.74 13.37 13.68
CA ASN A 100 0.42 13.20 14.54
C ASN A 100 1.66 12.81 13.73
N PRO A 101 2.87 12.99 14.27
CA PRO A 101 4.06 12.36 13.71
C PRO A 101 3.86 10.86 13.52
N PRO A 102 4.52 10.22 12.53
CA PRO A 102 4.33 8.80 12.22
C PRO A 102 5.08 7.91 13.24
N LEU A 103 4.69 8.02 14.49
CA LEU A 103 5.19 7.22 15.61
C LEU A 103 4.04 6.37 16.14
N ALA A 104 4.19 5.04 16.14
CA ALA A 104 3.21 4.18 16.75
C ALA A 104 3.32 4.27 18.28
N THR A 105 2.19 4.50 18.93
CA THR A 105 2.09 4.39 20.39
C THR A 105 1.59 2.99 20.76
N ASP A 106 1.84 2.57 22.01
CA ASP A 106 1.38 1.26 22.49
C ASP A 106 -0.15 1.07 22.31
N PRO A 107 -1.03 2.05 22.63
CA PRO A 107 -2.45 1.91 22.40
C PRO A 107 -2.82 1.74 20.92
N GLN A 108 -2.10 2.42 20.01
CA GLN A 108 -2.30 2.26 18.56
C GLN A 108 -1.88 0.89 18.08
N TYR A 109 -0.76 0.39 18.61
CA TYR A 109 -0.27 -0.95 18.29
C TYR A 109 -1.23 -2.03 18.79
N ASP A 110 -1.72 -1.92 20.00
CA ASP A 110 -2.70 -2.87 20.58
C ASP A 110 -4.00 -2.89 19.77
N LEU A 111 -4.48 -1.72 19.35
CA LEU A 111 -5.65 -1.63 18.48
C LEU A 111 -5.39 -2.30 17.13
N PHE A 112 -4.26 -2.03 16.51
CA PHE A 112 -3.83 -2.63 15.24
C PHE A 112 -3.74 -4.16 15.38
N LYS A 113 -3.10 -4.67 16.43
CA LYS A 113 -2.95 -6.10 16.68
C LYS A 113 -4.31 -6.80 16.86
N ARG A 114 -5.22 -6.20 17.63
CA ARG A 114 -6.59 -6.71 17.77
C ARG A 114 -7.33 -6.76 16.44
N TYR A 115 -7.21 -5.71 15.63
CA TYR A 115 -7.83 -5.66 14.31
C TYR A 115 -7.27 -6.77 13.40
N ILE A 116 -5.96 -6.91 13.28
CA ILE A 116 -5.32 -7.91 12.43
C ILE A 116 -5.71 -9.33 12.86
N ASN A 117 -5.65 -9.62 14.16
CA ASN A 117 -5.99 -10.96 14.67
C ASN A 117 -7.47 -11.31 14.44
N THR A 118 -8.36 -10.32 14.43
CA THR A 118 -9.80 -10.54 14.23
C THR A 118 -10.16 -10.64 12.75
N ARG A 119 -9.55 -9.83 11.89
CA ARG A 119 -9.95 -9.70 10.49
C ARG A 119 -9.04 -10.46 9.52
N HIS A 120 -7.79 -10.68 9.90
CA HIS A 120 -6.77 -11.29 9.05
C HIS A 120 -5.87 -12.25 9.85
N PRO A 121 -6.44 -13.26 10.55
CA PRO A 121 -5.70 -14.10 11.50
C PRO A 121 -4.52 -14.85 10.87
N ASN A 122 -4.56 -15.09 9.55
CA ASN A 122 -3.51 -15.79 8.79
C ASN A 122 -2.77 -14.85 7.82
N GLY A 123 -2.91 -13.54 8.00
CA GLY A 123 -2.25 -12.56 7.16
C GLY A 123 -0.78 -12.39 7.52
N GLY A 124 0.08 -12.07 6.55
CA GLY A 124 1.51 -11.84 6.77
C GLY A 124 1.83 -10.63 7.67
N MET A 125 0.81 -9.95 8.21
CA MET A 125 0.97 -8.83 9.15
C MET A 125 0.68 -9.25 10.61
N SER A 126 0.24 -10.48 10.87
CA SER A 126 -0.09 -10.94 12.24
C SER A 126 1.12 -10.95 13.18
N ASP A 127 2.30 -11.22 12.63
CA ASP A 127 3.55 -11.34 13.38
C ASP A 127 4.43 -10.08 13.31
N MET A 128 3.86 -8.95 12.85
CA MET A 128 4.63 -7.70 12.72
C MET A 128 4.99 -7.11 14.08
N ALA A 129 6.27 -6.81 14.26
CA ALA A 129 6.75 -6.06 15.41
C ALA A 129 6.32 -4.57 15.35
N VAL A 130 6.30 -3.91 16.51
CA VAL A 130 5.94 -2.48 16.65
C VAL A 130 6.72 -1.59 15.68
N SER A 131 8.01 -1.86 15.50
CA SER A 131 8.89 -1.10 14.60
C SER A 131 8.42 -1.07 13.14
N TYR A 132 7.67 -2.07 12.68
CA TYR A 132 7.13 -2.13 11.34
C TYR A 132 5.84 -1.34 11.16
N THR A 133 5.09 -1.07 12.22
CA THR A 133 3.84 -0.29 12.12
C THR A 133 4.09 1.16 11.70
N HIS A 134 5.26 1.71 11.98
CA HIS A 134 5.68 3.03 11.50
C HIS A 134 5.81 3.11 9.98
N LEU A 135 6.16 2.00 9.34
CA LEU A 135 6.37 1.91 7.90
C LEU A 135 5.10 1.54 7.13
N THR A 136 4.13 0.94 7.79
CA THR A 136 2.94 0.36 7.16
C THR A 136 1.69 1.19 7.29
N LEU A 137 1.59 2.03 8.29
CA LEU A 137 0.53 3.03 8.29
C LEU A 137 0.70 3.88 7.03
N PRO A 138 -0.28 3.91 6.12
CA PRO A 138 -0.18 4.75 4.95
C PRO A 138 -0.09 6.18 5.46
N THR A 139 1.12 6.68 5.52
CA THR A 139 1.32 8.12 5.62
C THR A 139 0.85 8.67 4.29
N ASN A 140 -0.44 8.91 4.18
CA ASN A 140 -1.01 9.74 3.14
C ASN A 140 -0.47 11.17 3.34
N ARG A 141 0.81 11.32 3.05
CA ARG A 141 1.43 12.59 2.75
C ARG A 141 1.48 12.74 1.25
N GLU A 142 0.34 12.60 0.62
CA GLU A 142 0.14 13.05 -0.75
C GLU A 142 -1.02 14.04 -0.72
N VAL A 143 -0.67 15.24 -0.40
CA VAL A 143 -1.36 16.45 -0.80
C VAL A 143 -0.45 17.18 -1.75
#